data_705bf0624633b2dab3cb6cd905666eb2
#
_entry.id   705bf0624633b2dab3cb6cd905666eb2
#
_cell.length_a   1.000
_cell.length_b   1.000
_cell.length_c   1.000
_cell.angle_alpha   90.00
_cell.angle_beta   90.00
_cell.angle_gamma   90.00
#
_symmetry.space_group_name_H-M   'P 1'
#
loop_
_entity.id
_entity.type
_entity.pdbx_description
1 polymer ?
#
loop_
_entity_poly.entity_id
_entity_poly.type
_entity_poly.pdbx_seq_one_letter_code
_entity_poly.pdbx_strand_id
1 'polypeptide(L)'
;MSFRPVIISLVVLALAGLALAFAPTGTTARPDQGDARPFQLRDTDGNLVTDTSLRGQVVLLYFGYTFCPDVCPTELGYVARVLRALGDDVERTTPLFVTVDPERDTPELLKGYAPLFHPRIRALTGTPEELAAVFKTFGVTARKVPGAGSHYLMDHSSSITVLDRQGRVAATIGSTDTIARSVTTLRDILGKP
;
A
#
# COMPACT_ATOMS: atom_id res chain seq x y z
N MET A 1 5.72 67.84 -28.22
CA MET A 1 4.57 67.14 -27.68
C MET A 1 4.96 65.69 -27.46
N SER A 2 5.05 65.22 -26.23
CA SER A 2 5.70 63.96 -25.87
C SER A 2 4.65 62.87 -25.62
N PHE A 3 4.54 61.91 -26.55
CA PHE A 3 3.66 60.76 -26.50
C PHE A 3 4.31 59.53 -25.81
N ARG A 4 5.51 59.69 -25.27
CA ARG A 4 6.32 58.58 -24.72
C ARG A 4 5.81 57.95 -23.39
N PRO A 5 5.21 58.69 -22.43
CA PRO A 5 4.85 58.07 -21.14
C PRO A 5 3.57 57.21 -21.20
N VAL A 6 2.66 57.43 -22.11
CA VAL A 6 1.38 56.72 -22.18
C VAL A 6 1.55 55.28 -22.70
N ILE A 7 2.44 55.09 -23.68
CA ILE A 7 2.71 53.76 -24.27
C ILE A 7 3.41 52.83 -23.26
N ILE A 8 4.30 53.37 -22.43
CA ILE A 8 5.02 52.56 -21.40
C ILE A 8 4.03 52.10 -20.33
N SER A 9 3.08 52.93 -19.92
CA SER A 9 2.08 52.55 -18.91
C SER A 9 1.12 51.45 -19.38
N LEU A 10 0.73 51.45 -20.66
CA LEU A 10 -0.14 50.43 -21.24
C LEU A 10 0.57 49.08 -21.42
N VAL A 11 1.85 49.09 -21.74
CA VAL A 11 2.66 47.85 -21.87
C VAL A 11 2.88 47.21 -20.50
N VAL A 12 3.14 47.97 -19.44
CA VAL A 12 3.32 47.44 -18.08
C VAL A 12 2.04 46.83 -17.52
N LEU A 13 0.86 47.45 -17.80
CA LEU A 13 -0.44 46.90 -17.40
C LEU A 13 -0.79 45.61 -18.17
N ALA A 14 -0.46 45.51 -19.45
CA ALA A 14 -0.67 44.31 -20.26
C ALA A 14 0.22 43.13 -19.80
N LEU A 15 1.45 43.40 -19.42
CA LEU A 15 2.36 42.37 -18.87
C LEU A 15 1.99 41.90 -17.46
N ALA A 16 1.44 42.79 -16.61
CA ALA A 16 0.93 42.42 -15.28
C ALA A 16 -0.34 41.55 -15.37
N GLY A 17 -1.21 41.80 -16.36
CA GLY A 17 -2.40 40.99 -16.60
C GLY A 17 -2.08 39.58 -17.12
N LEU A 18 -1.00 39.44 -17.90
CA LEU A 18 -0.59 38.14 -18.45
C LEU A 18 0.12 37.24 -17.41
N ALA A 19 0.76 37.86 -16.42
CA ALA A 19 1.42 37.11 -15.33
C ALA A 19 0.44 36.45 -14.34
N LEU A 20 -0.79 36.98 -14.21
CA LEU A 20 -1.84 36.41 -13.36
C LEU A 20 -2.59 35.23 -14.01
N ALA A 21 -2.49 35.05 -15.33
CA ALA A 21 -3.14 33.95 -16.06
C ALA A 21 -2.33 32.64 -16.04
N PHE A 22 -1.05 32.69 -15.63
CA PHE A 22 -0.16 31.53 -15.53
C PHE A 22 0.20 31.18 -14.07
N ALA A 23 -0.73 31.38 -13.12
CA ALA A 23 -0.57 30.72 -11.83
C ALA A 23 -0.67 29.21 -12.10
N PRO A 24 0.39 28.41 -11.86
CA PRO A 24 0.26 26.96 -11.92
C PRO A 24 -0.76 26.58 -10.84
N THR A 25 -1.97 26.20 -11.26
CA THR A 25 -2.89 25.48 -10.42
C THR A 25 -2.23 24.13 -10.14
N GLY A 26 -1.31 24.10 -9.19
CA GLY A 26 -0.73 22.91 -8.64
C GLY A 26 -1.86 22.16 -7.93
N THR A 27 -2.70 21.50 -8.71
CA THR A 27 -3.52 20.41 -8.22
C THR A 27 -2.50 19.33 -7.81
N THR A 28 -2.09 19.34 -6.54
CA THR A 28 -1.51 18.15 -5.94
C THR A 28 -2.56 17.08 -6.15
N ALA A 29 -2.37 16.22 -7.14
CA ALA A 29 -3.18 15.06 -7.34
C ALA A 29 -3.14 14.31 -6.01
N ARG A 30 -4.23 14.38 -5.24
CA ARG A 30 -4.47 13.44 -4.17
C ARG A 30 -4.31 12.06 -4.81
N PRO A 31 -3.53 11.13 -4.20
CA PRO A 31 -3.52 9.77 -4.67
C PRO A 31 -4.98 9.38 -4.82
N ASP A 32 -5.32 8.87 -6.01
CA ASP A 32 -6.65 8.50 -6.42
C ASP A 32 -7.34 7.75 -5.27
N GLN A 33 -8.27 8.39 -4.58
CA GLN A 33 -9.13 7.76 -3.60
C GLN A 33 -10.19 6.99 -4.40
N GLY A 34 -9.69 6.05 -5.23
CA GLY A 34 -10.47 5.21 -6.10
C GLY A 34 -11.53 4.43 -5.33
N ASP A 35 -12.39 3.78 -6.08
CA ASP A 35 -13.39 2.85 -5.54
C ASP A 35 -12.74 1.80 -4.63
N ALA A 36 -13.53 1.24 -3.71
CA ALA A 36 -13.12 0.11 -2.91
C ALA A 36 -12.56 -1.01 -3.78
N ARG A 37 -11.47 -1.62 -3.35
CA ARG A 37 -10.77 -2.67 -4.10
C ARG A 37 -11.33 -4.05 -3.69
N PRO A 38 -12.25 -4.65 -4.47
CA PRO A 38 -12.81 -5.95 -4.12
C PRO A 38 -11.75 -7.04 -4.22
N PHE A 39 -11.73 -7.91 -3.22
CA PHE A 39 -10.92 -9.13 -3.23
C PHE A 39 -11.55 -10.24 -2.39
N GLN A 40 -11.15 -11.46 -2.67
CA GLN A 40 -11.56 -12.65 -1.94
C GLN A 40 -10.39 -13.62 -1.88
N LEU A 41 -9.97 -14.00 -0.68
CA LEU A 41 -8.92 -14.97 -0.40
C LEU A 41 -9.32 -15.83 0.79
N ARG A 42 -8.48 -16.77 1.19
CA ARG A 42 -8.67 -17.61 2.37
C ARG A 42 -7.55 -17.39 3.38
N ASP A 43 -7.90 -17.43 4.67
CA ASP A 43 -6.89 -17.51 5.71
C ASP A 43 -6.35 -18.95 5.84
N THR A 44 -5.40 -19.13 6.75
CA THR A 44 -4.73 -20.43 6.99
C THR A 44 -5.63 -21.50 7.58
N ASP A 45 -6.81 -21.16 8.06
CA ASP A 45 -7.83 -22.07 8.56
C ASP A 45 -8.93 -22.35 7.51
N GLY A 46 -8.78 -21.82 6.28
CA GLY A 46 -9.71 -21.97 5.17
C GLY A 46 -10.90 -21.01 5.19
N ASN A 47 -10.97 -20.11 6.17
CA ASN A 47 -12.06 -19.13 6.25
C ASN A 47 -11.93 -18.09 5.13
N LEU A 48 -13.08 -17.71 4.56
CA LEU A 48 -13.14 -16.68 3.54
C LEU A 48 -12.85 -15.29 4.14
N VAL A 49 -11.91 -14.56 3.52
CA VAL A 49 -11.58 -13.18 3.85
C VAL A 49 -11.83 -12.32 2.61
N THR A 50 -12.72 -11.35 2.74
CA THR A 50 -13.11 -10.44 1.65
C THR A 50 -12.85 -9.00 2.05
N ASP A 51 -12.77 -8.09 1.05
CA ASP A 51 -12.72 -6.66 1.32
C ASP A 51 -13.90 -6.19 2.20
N THR A 52 -15.09 -6.75 1.98
CA THR A 52 -16.29 -6.42 2.77
C THR A 52 -16.20 -6.89 4.21
N SER A 53 -15.57 -8.04 4.48
CA SER A 53 -15.37 -8.56 5.84
C SER A 53 -14.37 -7.73 6.67
N LEU A 54 -13.59 -6.86 6.01
CA LEU A 54 -12.58 -6.01 6.62
C LEU A 54 -13.03 -4.54 6.78
N ARG A 55 -14.25 -4.22 6.38
CA ARG A 55 -14.79 -2.85 6.52
C ARG A 55 -14.74 -2.38 7.98
N GLY A 56 -14.46 -1.09 8.14
CA GLY A 56 -14.27 -0.49 9.46
C GLY A 56 -12.85 -0.60 10.02
N GLN A 57 -11.99 -1.45 9.44
CA GLN A 57 -10.58 -1.59 9.79
C GLN A 57 -9.67 -0.86 8.78
N VAL A 58 -8.54 -0.37 9.23
CA VAL A 58 -7.44 0.02 8.34
C VAL A 58 -6.61 -1.23 8.05
N VAL A 59 -6.46 -1.57 6.77
CA VAL A 59 -5.78 -2.81 6.36
C VAL A 59 -4.39 -2.50 5.85
N LEU A 60 -3.38 -3.21 6.36
CA LEU A 60 -2.02 -3.20 5.84
C LEU A 60 -1.84 -4.47 5.01
N LEU A 61 -1.79 -4.33 3.69
CA LEU A 61 -1.74 -5.45 2.76
C LEU A 61 -0.32 -5.56 2.18
N TYR A 62 0.38 -6.63 2.54
CA TYR A 62 1.71 -6.94 2.04
C TYR A 62 1.70 -8.23 1.23
N PHE A 63 2.29 -8.19 0.04
CA PHE A 63 2.44 -9.33 -0.86
C PHE A 63 3.87 -9.87 -0.77
N GLY A 64 4.01 -11.16 -0.53
CA GLY A 64 5.32 -11.77 -0.34
C GLY A 64 5.25 -13.31 -0.34
N TYR A 65 6.35 -13.97 0.01
CA TYR A 65 6.42 -15.43 0.11
C TYR A 65 7.42 -15.86 1.20
N THR A 66 7.21 -17.06 1.75
CA THR A 66 7.97 -17.52 2.92
C THR A 66 9.43 -17.86 2.60
N PHE A 67 9.72 -18.27 1.37
CA PHE A 67 11.07 -18.61 0.88
C PHE A 67 11.90 -17.38 0.42
N CYS A 68 11.42 -16.17 0.67
CA CYS A 68 12.15 -14.94 0.36
C CYS A 68 13.32 -14.79 1.34
N PRO A 69 14.57 -14.66 0.84
CA PRO A 69 15.75 -14.70 1.74
C PRO A 69 15.98 -13.37 2.48
N ASP A 70 15.42 -12.24 2.04
CA ASP A 70 15.80 -10.92 2.54
C ASP A 70 14.62 -9.93 2.65
N VAL A 71 14.01 -9.52 1.53
CA VAL A 71 13.07 -8.40 1.52
C VAL A 71 11.81 -8.69 2.33
N CYS A 72 11.20 -9.88 2.20
CA CYS A 72 9.96 -10.20 2.90
C CYS A 72 10.11 -10.21 4.43
N PRO A 73 11.12 -10.86 5.04
CA PRO A 73 11.32 -10.76 6.48
C PRO A 73 11.64 -9.34 6.95
N THR A 74 12.35 -8.54 6.13
CA THR A 74 12.62 -7.12 6.43
C THR A 74 11.34 -6.30 6.48
N GLU A 75 10.45 -6.43 5.49
CA GLU A 75 9.18 -5.72 5.43
C GLU A 75 8.20 -6.19 6.52
N LEU A 76 8.11 -7.49 6.79
CA LEU A 76 7.27 -7.99 7.90
C LEU A 76 7.80 -7.55 9.26
N GLY A 77 9.11 -7.50 9.44
CA GLY A 77 9.76 -6.92 10.62
C GLY A 77 9.47 -5.43 10.77
N TYR A 78 9.42 -4.70 9.66
CA TYR A 78 9.00 -3.30 9.64
C TYR A 78 7.53 -3.14 10.03
N VAL A 79 6.61 -3.92 9.44
CA VAL A 79 5.18 -3.94 9.82
C VAL A 79 5.05 -4.19 11.32
N ALA A 80 5.74 -5.18 11.86
CA ALA A 80 5.69 -5.50 13.28
C ALA A 80 6.12 -4.32 14.18
N ARG A 81 7.13 -3.54 13.78
CA ARG A 81 7.55 -2.34 14.51
C ARG A 81 6.51 -1.23 14.44
N VAL A 82 5.90 -1.03 13.27
CA VAL A 82 4.79 -0.05 13.09
C VAL A 82 3.61 -0.43 13.98
N LEU A 83 3.18 -1.70 13.97
CA LEU A 83 2.07 -2.18 14.80
C LEU A 83 2.32 -1.98 16.30
N ARG A 84 3.54 -2.27 16.80
CA ARG A 84 3.89 -2.01 18.21
C ARG A 84 3.85 -0.51 18.54
N ALA A 85 4.28 0.35 17.60
CA ALA A 85 4.31 1.79 17.80
C ALA A 85 2.93 2.46 17.72
N LEU A 86 1.92 1.78 17.15
CA LEU A 86 0.53 2.25 17.14
C LEU A 86 -0.11 2.23 18.53
N GLY A 87 0.35 1.38 19.46
CA GLY A 87 -0.29 1.22 20.78
C GLY A 87 -1.72 0.70 20.61
N ASP A 88 -2.69 1.31 21.31
CA ASP A 88 -4.10 0.89 21.30
C ASP A 88 -4.76 1.01 19.90
N ASP A 89 -4.24 1.90 19.03
CA ASP A 89 -4.74 2.02 17.67
C ASP A 89 -4.54 0.75 16.82
N VAL A 90 -3.67 -0.18 17.27
CA VAL A 90 -3.45 -1.47 16.60
C VAL A 90 -4.74 -2.31 16.51
N GLU A 91 -5.66 -2.16 17.47
CA GLU A 91 -6.93 -2.90 17.49
C GLU A 91 -7.86 -2.53 16.32
N ARG A 92 -7.65 -1.36 15.73
CA ARG A 92 -8.40 -0.84 14.58
C ARG A 92 -7.69 -1.11 13.25
N THR A 93 -6.61 -1.92 13.29
CA THR A 93 -5.81 -2.28 12.11
C THR A 93 -5.83 -3.78 11.88
N THR A 94 -5.79 -4.18 10.62
CA THR A 94 -5.68 -5.59 10.20
C THR A 94 -4.50 -5.75 9.25
N PRO A 95 -3.34 -6.22 9.73
CA PRO A 95 -2.21 -6.53 8.89
C PRO A 95 -2.38 -7.89 8.23
N LEU A 96 -2.26 -7.92 6.90
CA LEU A 96 -2.41 -9.11 6.06
C LEU A 96 -1.13 -9.37 5.27
N PHE A 97 -0.67 -10.61 5.30
CA PHE A 97 0.38 -11.15 4.45
C PHE A 97 -0.23 -12.05 3.39
N VAL A 98 -0.20 -11.65 2.13
CA VAL A 98 -0.75 -12.42 1.01
C VAL A 98 0.38 -13.11 0.26
N THR A 99 0.32 -14.43 0.16
CA THR A 99 1.35 -15.16 -0.59
C THR A 99 1.30 -14.86 -2.07
N VAL A 100 2.49 -14.73 -2.67
CA VAL A 100 2.68 -14.69 -4.12
C VAL A 100 3.18 -16.04 -4.69
N ASP A 101 3.33 -17.05 -3.83
CA ASP A 101 3.87 -18.36 -4.18
C ASP A 101 3.07 -19.52 -3.54
N PRO A 102 1.80 -19.69 -3.93
CA PRO A 102 0.93 -20.69 -3.31
C PRO A 102 1.39 -22.14 -3.55
N GLU A 103 2.34 -22.37 -4.45
CA GLU A 103 2.89 -23.70 -4.69
C GLU A 103 3.80 -24.17 -3.54
N ARG A 104 4.53 -23.26 -2.90
CA ARG A 104 5.41 -23.56 -1.76
C ARG A 104 4.82 -23.13 -0.43
N ASP A 105 4.05 -22.06 -0.42
CA ASP A 105 3.45 -21.48 0.77
C ASP A 105 2.12 -22.18 1.11
N THR A 106 2.22 -23.38 1.70
CA THR A 106 1.02 -24.08 2.18
C THR A 106 0.36 -23.33 3.34
N PRO A 107 -0.96 -23.53 3.58
CA PRO A 107 -1.64 -22.94 4.75
C PRO A 107 -0.92 -23.21 6.07
N GLU A 108 -0.40 -24.42 6.27
CA GLU A 108 0.33 -24.82 7.48
C GLU A 108 1.62 -24.02 7.66
N LEU A 109 2.38 -23.84 6.55
CA LEU A 109 3.62 -23.07 6.58
C LEU A 109 3.32 -21.58 6.86
N LEU A 110 2.33 -21.01 6.20
CA LEU A 110 1.89 -19.64 6.39
C LEU A 110 1.39 -19.38 7.81
N LYS A 111 0.68 -20.35 8.41
CA LYS A 111 0.17 -20.31 9.79
C LYS A 111 1.32 -20.24 10.81
N GLY A 112 2.43 -20.90 10.52
CA GLY A 112 3.63 -20.85 11.35
C GLY A 112 4.49 -19.61 11.11
N TYR A 113 4.50 -19.08 9.88
CA TYR A 113 5.43 -18.03 9.46
C TYR A 113 5.00 -16.61 9.88
N ALA A 114 3.78 -16.20 9.56
CA ALA A 114 3.33 -14.82 9.77
C ALA A 114 3.38 -14.38 11.24
N PRO A 115 2.96 -15.20 12.24
CA PRO A 115 3.01 -14.83 13.64
C PRO A 115 4.41 -14.66 14.22
N LEU A 116 5.47 -15.19 13.57
CA LEU A 116 6.85 -14.99 14.00
C LEU A 116 7.25 -13.50 14.06
N PHE A 117 6.63 -12.66 13.25
CA PHE A 117 6.89 -11.22 13.22
C PHE A 117 5.97 -10.46 14.18
N HIS A 118 4.68 -10.75 14.14
CA HIS A 118 3.70 -10.16 15.05
C HIS A 118 2.41 -11.02 15.07
N PRO A 119 1.82 -11.31 16.24
CA PRO A 119 0.69 -12.24 16.37
C PRO A 119 -0.59 -11.77 15.64
N ARG A 120 -0.71 -10.49 15.32
CA ARG A 120 -1.84 -9.96 14.57
C ARG A 120 -1.68 -10.09 13.04
N ILE A 121 -0.50 -10.42 12.53
CA ILE A 121 -0.31 -10.61 11.08
C ILE A 121 -1.02 -11.90 10.67
N ARG A 122 -2.05 -11.77 9.85
CA ARG A 122 -2.81 -12.90 9.29
C ARG A 122 -2.28 -13.19 7.88
N ALA A 123 -1.93 -14.44 7.63
CA ALA A 123 -1.56 -14.86 6.28
C ALA A 123 -2.80 -15.27 5.48
N LEU A 124 -2.80 -14.90 4.20
CA LEU A 124 -3.84 -15.25 3.24
C LEU A 124 -3.23 -15.99 2.06
N THR A 125 -4.01 -16.93 1.54
CA THR A 125 -3.71 -17.69 0.33
C THR A 125 -4.99 -17.87 -0.50
N GLY A 126 -4.87 -18.50 -1.65
CA GLY A 126 -6.00 -18.80 -2.53
C GLY A 126 -5.55 -19.67 -3.70
N THR A 127 -6.47 -19.98 -4.61
CA THR A 127 -6.10 -20.61 -5.86
C THR A 127 -5.24 -19.65 -6.71
N PRO A 128 -4.47 -20.16 -7.68
CA PRO A 128 -3.73 -19.30 -8.61
C PRO A 128 -4.61 -18.23 -9.28
N GLU A 129 -5.85 -18.57 -9.61
CA GLU A 129 -6.82 -17.66 -10.24
C GLU A 129 -7.30 -16.58 -9.28
N GLU A 130 -7.62 -16.94 -8.01
CA GLU A 130 -7.99 -15.99 -6.96
C GLU A 130 -6.86 -15.01 -6.69
N LEU A 131 -5.64 -15.50 -6.56
CA LEU A 131 -4.45 -14.67 -6.35
C LEU A 131 -4.17 -13.75 -7.54
N ALA A 132 -4.26 -14.28 -8.79
CA ALA A 132 -4.06 -13.47 -9.99
C ALA A 132 -5.09 -12.32 -10.10
N ALA A 133 -6.34 -12.56 -9.70
CA ALA A 133 -7.38 -11.52 -9.64
C ALA A 133 -7.01 -10.44 -8.62
N VAL A 134 -6.52 -10.84 -7.43
CA VAL A 134 -6.09 -9.92 -6.38
C VAL A 134 -4.85 -9.13 -6.82
N PHE A 135 -3.86 -9.77 -7.44
CA PHE A 135 -2.68 -9.09 -7.96
C PHE A 135 -3.06 -8.00 -8.98
N LYS A 136 -3.99 -8.33 -9.90
CA LYS A 136 -4.53 -7.36 -10.85
C LYS A 136 -5.23 -6.19 -10.14
N THR A 137 -6.05 -6.48 -9.13
CA THR A 137 -6.80 -5.47 -8.36
C THR A 137 -5.86 -4.46 -7.69
N PHE A 138 -4.74 -4.93 -7.14
CA PHE A 138 -3.78 -4.09 -6.41
C PHE A 138 -2.56 -3.66 -7.24
N GLY A 139 -2.48 -4.02 -8.52
CA GLY A 139 -1.35 -3.68 -9.39
C GLY A 139 -0.05 -4.38 -8.97
N VAL A 140 -0.17 -5.57 -8.36
CA VAL A 140 0.98 -6.36 -7.90
C VAL A 140 1.55 -7.16 -9.06
N THR A 141 2.86 -7.11 -9.22
CA THR A 141 3.59 -8.04 -10.08
C THR A 141 4.10 -9.22 -9.25
N ALA A 142 3.99 -10.45 -9.78
CA ALA A 142 4.56 -11.64 -9.17
C ALA A 142 4.98 -12.60 -10.30
N ARG A 143 6.26 -12.97 -10.31
CA ARG A 143 6.85 -13.77 -11.40
C ARG A 143 7.95 -14.67 -10.86
N LYS A 144 7.94 -15.94 -11.24
CA LYS A 144 9.05 -16.86 -10.98
C LYS A 144 10.29 -16.43 -11.77
N VAL A 145 11.43 -16.41 -11.10
CA VAL A 145 12.74 -16.17 -11.72
C VAL A 145 13.72 -17.25 -11.27
N PRO A 146 14.71 -17.61 -12.10
CA PRO A 146 15.72 -18.59 -11.72
C PRO A 146 16.42 -18.18 -10.41
N GLY A 147 16.52 -19.10 -9.47
CA GLY A 147 17.34 -18.98 -8.26
C GLY A 147 18.62 -19.81 -8.38
N ALA A 148 19.33 -19.97 -7.28
CA ALA A 148 20.50 -20.83 -7.22
C ALA A 148 20.11 -22.31 -7.29
N GLY A 149 20.77 -23.09 -8.15
CA GLY A 149 20.50 -24.52 -8.32
C GLY A 149 19.13 -24.79 -8.96
N SER A 150 18.37 -25.75 -8.43
CA SER A 150 17.03 -26.11 -8.87
C SER A 150 15.92 -25.24 -8.25
N HIS A 151 16.27 -24.27 -7.40
CA HIS A 151 15.32 -23.40 -6.74
C HIS A 151 14.94 -22.22 -7.63
N TYR A 152 13.75 -21.63 -7.37
CA TYR A 152 13.34 -20.39 -7.99
C TYR A 152 13.08 -19.33 -6.91
N LEU A 153 13.18 -18.08 -7.30
CA LEU A 153 12.75 -16.93 -6.51
C LEU A 153 11.49 -16.33 -7.14
N MET A 154 10.77 -15.53 -6.34
CA MET A 154 9.66 -14.71 -6.84
C MET A 154 10.14 -13.27 -6.93
N ASP A 155 10.11 -12.72 -8.14
CA ASP A 155 10.20 -11.28 -8.37
C ASP A 155 8.80 -10.68 -8.19
N HIS A 156 8.63 -9.79 -7.19
CA HIS A 156 7.33 -9.26 -6.84
C HIS A 156 7.39 -7.84 -6.28
N SER A 157 6.24 -7.14 -6.32
CA SER A 157 6.08 -5.85 -5.67
C SER A 157 6.24 -5.99 -4.15
N SER A 158 7.08 -5.15 -3.52
CA SER A 158 7.46 -5.26 -2.10
C SER A 158 6.87 -4.19 -1.19
N SER A 159 6.09 -3.25 -1.73
CA SER A 159 5.46 -2.19 -0.95
C SER A 159 4.23 -2.70 -0.18
N ILE A 160 3.94 -2.06 0.97
CA ILE A 160 2.77 -2.34 1.78
C ILE A 160 1.67 -1.37 1.39
N THR A 161 0.57 -1.88 0.85
CA THR A 161 -0.62 -1.10 0.52
C THR A 161 -1.48 -0.90 1.76
N VAL A 162 -1.85 0.34 2.05
CA VAL A 162 -2.75 0.68 3.15
C VAL A 162 -4.13 0.97 2.59
N LEU A 163 -5.12 0.21 3.08
CA LEU A 163 -6.53 0.45 2.76
C LEU A 163 -7.19 1.20 3.92
N ASP A 164 -8.05 2.16 3.59
CA ASP A 164 -8.87 2.86 4.56
C ASP A 164 -10.04 1.97 5.05
N ARG A 165 -10.81 2.49 5.99
CA ARG A 165 -11.98 1.79 6.58
C ARG A 165 -13.07 1.47 5.57
N GLN A 166 -13.05 2.09 4.39
CA GLN A 166 -13.94 1.83 3.26
C GLN A 166 -13.32 0.89 2.21
N GLY A 167 -12.11 0.35 2.47
CA GLY A 167 -11.39 -0.57 1.58
C GLY A 167 -10.79 0.11 0.34
N ARG A 168 -10.62 1.43 0.35
CA ARG A 168 -9.95 2.19 -0.72
C ARG A 168 -8.46 2.29 -0.43
N VAL A 169 -7.63 2.31 -1.45
CA VAL A 169 -6.20 2.56 -1.28
C VAL A 169 -5.99 3.99 -0.78
N ALA A 170 -5.43 4.12 0.43
CA ALA A 170 -5.23 5.39 1.10
C ALA A 170 -3.76 5.82 1.15
N ALA A 171 -2.83 4.87 1.18
CA ALA A 171 -1.40 5.11 1.22
C ALA A 171 -0.61 3.88 0.78
N THR A 172 0.69 4.08 0.57
CA THR A 172 1.69 3.02 0.47
C THR A 172 2.79 3.35 1.46
N ILE A 173 3.26 2.34 2.22
CA ILE A 173 4.37 2.46 3.17
C ILE A 173 5.37 1.33 2.94
N GLY A 174 6.54 1.39 3.55
CA GLY A 174 7.56 0.34 3.44
C GLY A 174 8.77 0.61 4.32
N SER A 175 9.69 -0.32 4.39
CA SER A 175 10.88 -0.28 5.26
C SER A 175 11.82 0.90 5.00
N THR A 176 11.67 1.58 3.87
CA THR A 176 12.36 2.84 3.56
C THR A 176 11.77 4.06 4.27
N ASP A 177 10.55 3.95 4.80
CA ASP A 177 9.94 5.00 5.61
C ASP A 177 10.40 4.90 7.08
N THR A 178 10.36 6.03 7.80
CA THR A 178 10.52 5.98 9.25
C THR A 178 9.27 5.43 9.93
N ILE A 179 9.43 4.70 11.04
CA ILE A 179 8.29 4.18 11.82
C ILE A 179 7.35 5.32 12.23
N ALA A 180 7.89 6.46 12.67
CA ALA A 180 7.09 7.62 13.08
C ALA A 180 6.20 8.15 11.95
N ARG A 181 6.74 8.23 10.72
CA ARG A 181 5.97 8.66 9.55
C ARG A 181 4.81 7.71 9.26
N SER A 182 5.07 6.41 9.27
CA SER A 182 4.02 5.42 9.00
C SER A 182 2.96 5.39 10.09
N VAL A 183 3.34 5.52 11.36
CA VAL A 183 2.38 5.64 12.46
C VAL A 183 1.51 6.89 12.30
N THR A 184 2.08 8.04 11.96
CA THR A 184 1.31 9.26 11.67
C THR A 184 0.35 9.04 10.51
N THR A 185 0.82 8.48 9.40
CA THR A 185 -0.03 8.16 8.23
C THR A 185 -1.20 7.26 8.62
N LEU A 186 -0.96 6.21 9.40
CA LEU A 186 -2.02 5.29 9.82
C LEU A 186 -3.02 5.95 10.77
N ARG A 187 -2.57 6.78 11.71
CA ARG A 187 -3.45 7.55 12.61
C ARG A 187 -4.31 8.55 11.85
N ASP A 188 -3.75 9.20 10.85
CA ASP A 188 -4.51 10.11 9.98
C ASP A 188 -5.61 9.37 9.21
N ILE A 189 -5.36 8.14 8.75
CA ILE A 189 -6.34 7.29 8.06
C ILE A 189 -7.40 6.78 9.06
N LEU A 190 -6.99 6.36 10.27
CA LEU A 190 -7.89 5.91 11.34
C LEU A 190 -8.82 7.01 11.85
N GLY A 191 -8.38 8.27 11.83
CA GLY A 191 -9.17 9.43 12.23
C GLY A 191 -10.17 9.92 11.19
N LYS A 192 -10.11 9.44 9.94
CA LYS A 192 -11.08 9.79 8.88
C LYS A 192 -12.37 9.00 9.05
N PRO A 193 -13.55 9.64 8.84
CA PRO A 193 -14.85 8.99 8.91
C PRO A 193 -15.06 7.93 7.83
#